data_ba01012820b7e9ea1d88961595221f44
#
_entry.id   ba01012820b7e9ea1d88961595221f44
#
_cell.length_a   1.000
_cell.length_b   1.000
_cell.length_c   1.000
_cell.angle_alpha   90.00
_cell.angle_beta   90.00
_cell.angle_gamma   90.00
#
_symmetry.space_group_name_H-M   'P 1'
#
loop_
_entity.id
_entity.type
_entity.pdbx_description
1 polymer ?
#
loop_
_entity_poly.entity_id
_entity_poly.type
_entity_poly.pdbx_seq_one_letter_code
_entity_poly.pdbx_strand_id
1 'polypeptide(L)'
;MRLAPACADFLRQRQEAALADTLERASKQRLDWLPLTIHEAVLAGPEWEAFWSAPTHLADYPQATDGRIVETLGRLTMMIETWLAGNWMANNRDFELLLSALRAGDGGALLMAMDLVERQLARANDLLQRANREKPLCPFGSHTKRSRAIETVVQRFFIGEVQPWLVRLRQRKELLSAPIVALEAPLTDAQPDGYRDWVRRRDARMERQTRQVRNHVRVVQETLSQCRAV
;
A
#
# COMPACT_ATOMS: atom_id res chain seq x y z
N MET A 1 -20.75 -9.37 24.85
CA MET A 1 -20.93 -10.63 24.11
C MET A 1 -20.54 -11.88 24.91
N ARG A 2 -19.40 -11.91 25.61
CA ARG A 2 -18.93 -13.03 26.40
C ARG A 2 -19.95 -13.53 27.47
N LEU A 3 -20.67 -12.60 28.07
CA LEU A 3 -21.64 -12.88 29.10
C LEU A 3 -23.07 -13.19 28.57
N ALA A 4 -23.34 -12.98 27.28
CA ALA A 4 -24.66 -13.10 26.73
C ALA A 4 -25.26 -14.52 26.90
N PRO A 5 -24.54 -15.64 26.65
CA PRO A 5 -25.07 -16.97 26.88
C PRO A 5 -25.41 -17.22 28.35
N ALA A 6 -24.49 -16.90 29.27
CA ALA A 6 -24.71 -17.08 30.70
C ALA A 6 -25.86 -16.21 31.23
N CYS A 7 -26.00 -14.97 30.69
CA CYS A 7 -27.15 -14.13 31.04
C CYS A 7 -28.47 -14.67 30.50
N ALA A 8 -28.48 -15.23 29.28
CA ALA A 8 -29.65 -15.84 28.70
C ALA A 8 -30.10 -17.07 29.52
N ASP A 9 -29.18 -17.94 29.92
CA ASP A 9 -29.45 -19.08 30.79
C ASP A 9 -29.98 -18.65 32.14
N PHE A 10 -29.43 -17.62 32.76
CA PHE A 10 -29.92 -17.04 33.99
C PHE A 10 -31.37 -16.50 33.87
N LEU A 11 -31.67 -15.82 32.77
CA LEU A 11 -32.99 -15.30 32.48
C LEU A 11 -34.02 -16.45 32.30
N ARG A 12 -33.62 -17.53 31.62
CA ARG A 12 -34.49 -18.74 31.50
C ARG A 12 -34.80 -19.37 32.83
N GLN A 13 -33.80 -19.47 33.73
CA GLN A 13 -34.03 -20.00 35.10
C GLN A 13 -35.00 -19.12 35.89
N ARG A 14 -35.11 -17.83 35.56
CA ARG A 14 -36.08 -16.90 36.16
C ARG A 14 -37.42 -16.83 35.43
N GLN A 15 -37.67 -17.73 34.49
CA GLN A 15 -38.91 -17.78 33.67
C GLN A 15 -39.06 -16.56 32.74
N GLU A 16 -37.98 -15.83 32.45
CA GLU A 16 -37.94 -14.67 31.57
C GLU A 16 -37.50 -15.08 30.14
N ALA A 17 -38.18 -16.08 29.57
CA ALA A 17 -37.79 -16.68 28.27
C ALA A 17 -37.76 -15.68 27.13
N ALA A 18 -38.74 -14.76 27.03
CA ALA A 18 -38.79 -13.75 25.97
C ALA A 18 -37.58 -12.79 26.00
N LEU A 19 -37.10 -12.48 27.20
CA LEU A 19 -35.92 -11.64 27.38
C LEU A 19 -34.64 -12.40 27.01
N ALA A 20 -34.54 -13.67 27.40
CA ALA A 20 -33.45 -14.56 27.01
C ALA A 20 -33.32 -14.66 25.48
N ASP A 21 -34.41 -14.92 24.77
CA ASP A 21 -34.47 -15.02 23.31
C ASP A 21 -34.11 -13.68 22.62
N THR A 22 -34.51 -12.56 23.21
CA THR A 22 -34.16 -11.24 22.71
C THR A 22 -32.67 -10.97 22.86
N LEU A 23 -32.06 -11.33 24.00
CA LEU A 23 -30.65 -11.21 24.26
C LEU A 23 -29.79 -12.04 23.28
N GLU A 24 -30.24 -13.30 23.04
CA GLU A 24 -29.54 -14.18 22.09
C GLU A 24 -29.62 -13.67 20.66
N ARG A 25 -30.78 -13.21 20.20
CA ARG A 25 -30.92 -12.59 18.87
C ARG A 25 -30.06 -11.36 18.72
N ALA A 26 -30.06 -10.47 19.71
CA ALA A 26 -29.23 -9.27 19.69
C ALA A 26 -27.74 -9.62 19.72
N SER A 27 -27.33 -10.63 20.48
CA SER A 27 -25.96 -11.12 20.52
C SER A 27 -25.52 -11.70 19.19
N LYS A 28 -26.36 -12.53 18.56
CA LYS A 28 -26.10 -13.09 17.23
C LYS A 28 -25.98 -12.00 16.19
N GLN A 29 -26.93 -11.07 16.14
CA GLN A 29 -26.89 -9.95 15.19
C GLN A 29 -25.61 -9.11 15.32
N ARG A 30 -25.12 -8.87 16.54
CA ARG A 30 -23.86 -8.18 16.77
C ARG A 30 -22.65 -8.97 16.28
N LEU A 31 -22.68 -10.29 16.38
CA LEU A 31 -21.62 -11.13 15.82
C LEU A 31 -21.61 -11.10 14.30
N ASP A 32 -22.78 -11.15 13.68
CA ASP A 32 -22.91 -11.08 12.22
C ASP A 32 -22.41 -9.74 11.67
N TRP A 33 -22.56 -8.65 12.44
CA TRP A 33 -22.10 -7.31 12.07
C TRP A 33 -20.66 -7.00 12.48
N LEU A 34 -20.02 -7.87 13.24
CA LEU A 34 -18.69 -7.62 13.77
C LEU A 34 -17.64 -7.33 12.69
N PRO A 35 -17.56 -8.10 11.58
CA PRO A 35 -16.58 -7.82 10.54
C PRO A 35 -16.76 -6.42 9.95
N LEU A 36 -17.99 -5.97 9.73
CA LEU A 36 -18.27 -4.61 9.25
C LEU A 36 -17.88 -3.56 10.29
N THR A 37 -18.19 -3.77 11.56
CA THR A 37 -17.81 -2.85 12.64
C THR A 37 -16.29 -2.71 12.75
N ILE A 38 -15.55 -3.81 12.62
CA ILE A 38 -14.07 -3.78 12.59
C ILE A 38 -13.57 -3.05 11.34
N HIS A 39 -14.17 -3.32 10.17
CA HIS A 39 -13.83 -2.61 8.94
C HIS A 39 -13.99 -1.10 9.12
N GLU A 40 -15.12 -0.65 9.64
CA GLU A 40 -15.40 0.78 9.88
C GLU A 40 -14.40 1.40 10.86
N ALA A 41 -14.05 0.68 11.93
CA ALA A 41 -13.11 1.18 12.94
C ALA A 41 -11.65 1.24 12.45
N VAL A 42 -11.23 0.31 11.58
CA VAL A 42 -9.81 0.18 11.20
C VAL A 42 -9.58 0.71 9.78
N LEU A 43 -10.32 0.21 8.78
CA LEU A 43 -10.06 0.47 7.35
C LEU A 43 -10.86 1.65 6.78
N ALA A 44 -11.89 2.13 7.50
CA ALA A 44 -12.64 3.33 7.16
C ALA A 44 -12.44 4.43 8.22
N GLY A 45 -11.59 4.19 9.22
CA GLY A 45 -11.28 5.16 10.27
C GLY A 45 -10.30 6.25 9.82
N PRO A 46 -10.25 7.37 10.58
CA PRO A 46 -9.41 8.52 10.24
C PRO A 46 -7.91 8.19 10.29
N GLU A 47 -7.49 7.18 11.05
CA GLU A 47 -6.09 6.76 11.13
C GLU A 47 -5.63 6.06 9.83
N TRP A 48 -6.50 5.24 9.24
CA TRP A 48 -6.25 4.62 7.94
C TRP A 48 -6.28 5.64 6.80
N GLU A 49 -7.19 6.59 6.85
CA GLU A 49 -7.20 7.72 5.92
C GLU A 49 -5.91 8.54 6.02
N ALA A 50 -5.45 8.83 7.23
CA ALA A 50 -4.18 9.53 7.47
C ALA A 50 -2.97 8.72 6.99
N PHE A 51 -2.94 7.39 7.19
CA PHE A 51 -1.91 6.49 6.66
C PHE A 51 -1.75 6.63 5.14
N TRP A 52 -2.85 6.81 4.40
CA TRP A 52 -2.85 6.96 2.93
C TRP A 52 -2.80 8.41 2.46
N SER A 53 -2.82 9.37 3.36
CA SER A 53 -2.75 10.79 3.00
C SER A 53 -1.39 11.15 2.44
N ALA A 54 -1.40 11.83 1.28
CA ALA A 54 -0.17 12.27 0.64
C ALA A 54 0.46 13.41 1.46
N PRO A 55 1.78 13.36 1.73
CA PRO A 55 2.48 14.47 2.35
C PRO A 55 2.60 15.65 1.37
N THR A 56 2.86 16.84 1.90
CA THR A 56 3.09 18.04 1.06
C THR A 56 4.34 17.91 0.18
N HIS A 57 5.35 17.19 0.65
CA HIS A 57 6.60 16.91 -0.07
C HIS A 57 7.21 15.58 0.41
N LEU A 58 7.98 14.95 -0.46
CA LEU A 58 8.58 13.65 -0.17
C LEU A 58 9.85 13.73 0.70
N ALA A 59 10.50 14.89 0.79
CA ALA A 59 11.78 15.05 1.47
C ALA A 59 12.74 13.88 1.13
N ASP A 60 13.31 13.23 2.15
CA ASP A 60 14.26 12.11 1.97
C ASP A 60 13.55 10.73 1.87
N TYR A 61 12.25 10.71 1.55
CA TYR A 61 11.53 9.46 1.42
C TYR A 61 12.14 8.57 0.32
N PRO A 62 12.34 7.25 0.55
CA PRO A 62 12.00 6.47 1.73
C PRO A 62 13.13 6.29 2.76
N GLN A 63 14.17 7.11 2.78
CA GLN A 63 15.36 6.91 3.62
C GLN A 63 15.05 7.02 5.13
N ALA A 64 14.17 7.93 5.49
CA ALA A 64 13.80 8.22 6.89
C ALA A 64 12.65 7.36 7.43
N THR A 65 12.29 6.25 6.77
CA THR A 65 11.17 5.41 7.20
C THR A 65 11.58 4.43 8.29
N ASP A 66 10.72 4.32 9.31
CA ASP A 66 10.93 3.39 10.41
C ASP A 66 10.15 2.07 10.19
N GLY A 67 10.59 0.99 10.84
CA GLY A 67 9.97 -0.33 10.73
C GLY A 67 8.73 -0.51 11.61
N ARG A 68 8.44 0.40 12.54
CA ARG A 68 7.35 0.28 13.52
C ARG A 68 5.98 0.12 12.87
N ILE A 69 5.77 0.72 11.70
CA ILE A 69 4.49 0.59 10.99
C ILE A 69 4.20 -0.84 10.54
N VAL A 70 5.23 -1.60 10.16
CA VAL A 70 5.08 -3.02 9.76
C VAL A 70 4.65 -3.86 10.97
N GLU A 71 5.25 -3.63 12.13
CA GLU A 71 4.86 -4.26 13.39
C GLU A 71 3.43 -3.88 13.78
N THR A 72 3.08 -2.59 13.67
CA THR A 72 1.73 -2.08 13.96
C THR A 72 0.67 -2.78 13.12
N LEU A 73 0.88 -2.88 11.80
CA LEU A 73 -0.01 -3.59 10.88
C LEU A 73 -0.16 -5.07 11.27
N GLY A 74 0.94 -5.76 11.57
CA GLY A 74 0.92 -7.15 12.00
C GLY A 74 0.16 -7.35 13.33
N ARG A 75 0.35 -6.47 14.30
CA ARG A 75 -0.38 -6.53 15.59
C ARG A 75 -1.88 -6.25 15.43
N LEU A 76 -2.26 -5.30 14.57
CA LEU A 76 -3.66 -5.05 14.23
C LEU A 76 -4.29 -6.27 13.55
N THR A 77 -3.58 -6.91 12.60
CA THR A 77 -4.04 -8.13 11.95
C THR A 77 -4.33 -9.23 12.97
N MET A 78 -3.36 -9.54 13.85
CA MET A 78 -3.55 -10.56 14.89
C MET A 78 -4.71 -10.23 15.83
N MET A 79 -4.93 -8.96 16.16
CA MET A 79 -6.04 -8.53 17.02
C MET A 79 -7.39 -8.75 16.32
N ILE A 80 -7.49 -8.39 15.04
CA ILE A 80 -8.69 -8.60 14.21
C ILE A 80 -9.01 -10.09 14.10
N GLU A 81 -8.05 -10.92 13.75
CA GLU A 81 -8.21 -12.37 13.66
C GLU A 81 -8.68 -12.98 14.98
N THR A 82 -8.10 -12.53 16.10
CA THR A 82 -8.48 -12.95 17.45
C THR A 82 -9.93 -12.60 17.77
N TRP A 83 -10.38 -11.42 17.37
CA TRP A 83 -11.78 -11.00 17.55
C TRP A 83 -12.75 -11.79 16.67
N LEU A 84 -12.40 -11.97 15.40
CA LEU A 84 -13.21 -12.76 14.46
C LEU A 84 -13.31 -14.24 14.88
N ALA A 85 -12.29 -14.78 15.54
CA ALA A 85 -12.31 -16.10 16.15
C ALA A 85 -13.12 -16.18 17.47
N GLY A 86 -13.76 -15.09 17.87
CA GLY A 86 -14.60 -15.06 19.09
C GLY A 86 -13.86 -14.84 20.40
N ASN A 87 -12.57 -14.54 20.35
CA ASN A 87 -11.80 -14.22 21.55
C ASN A 87 -11.78 -12.70 21.81
N TRP A 88 -12.67 -12.26 22.71
CA TRP A 88 -12.95 -10.86 23.02
C TRP A 88 -12.06 -10.26 24.14
N MET A 89 -10.92 -10.86 24.43
CA MET A 89 -9.96 -10.32 25.43
C MET A 89 -9.23 -9.08 24.91
N ALA A 90 -9.96 -8.17 24.27
CA ALA A 90 -9.37 -6.94 23.76
C ALA A 90 -9.14 -5.94 24.88
N ASN A 91 -7.94 -5.37 24.90
CA ASN A 91 -7.62 -4.17 25.63
C ASN A 91 -7.85 -2.97 24.71
N ASN A 92 -8.91 -2.20 24.95
CA ASN A 92 -9.24 -1.01 24.16
C ASN A 92 -8.05 -0.03 24.08
N ARG A 93 -7.28 0.08 25.14
CA ARG A 93 -6.10 0.95 25.17
C ARG A 93 -5.05 0.51 24.15
N ASP A 94 -4.78 -0.79 24.04
CA ASP A 94 -3.80 -1.29 23.07
C ASP A 94 -4.29 -1.09 21.63
N PHE A 95 -5.58 -1.23 21.40
CA PHE A 95 -6.19 -0.94 20.10
C PHE A 95 -6.02 0.53 19.70
N GLU A 96 -6.38 1.46 20.59
CA GLU A 96 -6.22 2.89 20.36
C GLU A 96 -4.75 3.30 20.12
N LEU A 97 -3.79 2.70 20.84
CA LEU A 97 -2.37 2.94 20.62
C LEU A 97 -1.91 2.43 19.24
N LEU A 98 -2.42 1.27 18.80
CA LEU A 98 -2.11 0.74 17.47
C LEU A 98 -2.71 1.61 16.36
N LEU A 99 -3.95 2.10 16.51
CA LEU A 99 -4.55 3.06 15.57
C LEU A 99 -3.74 4.36 15.51
N SER A 100 -3.37 4.91 16.66
CA SER A 100 -2.53 6.11 16.73
C SER A 100 -1.17 5.91 16.03
N ALA A 101 -0.55 4.73 16.19
CA ALA A 101 0.69 4.38 15.48
C ALA A 101 0.47 4.19 13.98
N LEU A 102 -0.68 3.63 13.58
CA LEU A 102 -1.08 3.46 12.17
C LEU A 102 -1.16 4.80 11.44
N ARG A 103 -1.70 5.82 12.10
CA ARG A 103 -1.82 7.20 11.57
C ARG A 103 -0.47 7.79 11.14
N ALA A 104 0.63 7.41 11.78
CA ALA A 104 1.97 7.87 11.45
C ALA A 104 2.63 7.11 10.28
N GLY A 105 1.89 6.21 9.63
CA GLY A 105 2.40 5.42 8.52
C GLY A 105 2.58 6.23 7.22
N ASP A 106 3.25 5.64 6.27
CA ASP A 106 3.77 6.30 5.08
C ASP A 106 3.19 5.77 3.75
N GLY A 107 2.01 5.14 3.79
CA GLY A 107 1.34 4.63 2.59
C GLY A 107 1.08 5.71 1.54
N GLY A 108 0.66 6.90 1.98
CA GLY A 108 0.45 8.04 1.09
C GLY A 108 1.74 8.57 0.46
N ALA A 109 2.84 8.63 1.23
CA ALA A 109 4.15 8.99 0.71
C ALA A 109 4.65 7.97 -0.32
N LEU A 110 4.42 6.66 -0.07
CA LEU A 110 4.73 5.60 -1.01
C LEU A 110 4.00 5.80 -2.34
N LEU A 111 2.68 6.00 -2.31
CA LEU A 111 1.90 6.24 -3.52
C LEU A 111 2.33 7.50 -4.26
N MET A 112 2.63 8.59 -3.54
CA MET A 112 3.10 9.84 -4.13
C MET A 112 4.46 9.66 -4.82
N ALA A 113 5.40 8.94 -4.19
CA ALA A 113 6.70 8.63 -4.78
C ALA A 113 6.57 7.76 -6.04
N MET A 114 5.68 6.77 -6.01
CA MET A 114 5.41 5.91 -7.17
C MET A 114 4.82 6.66 -8.35
N ASP A 115 3.86 7.55 -8.10
CA ASP A 115 3.28 8.41 -9.14
C ASP A 115 4.33 9.37 -9.72
N LEU A 116 5.23 9.89 -8.89
CA LEU A 116 6.34 10.72 -9.35
C LEU A 116 7.24 9.95 -10.31
N VAL A 117 7.64 8.73 -9.95
CA VAL A 117 8.45 7.84 -10.82
C VAL A 117 7.73 7.57 -12.14
N GLU A 118 6.46 7.16 -12.08
CA GLU A 118 5.67 6.85 -13.28
C GLU A 118 5.68 8.04 -14.25
N ARG A 119 5.34 9.23 -13.75
CA ARG A 119 5.27 10.45 -14.58
C ARG A 119 6.63 10.87 -15.13
N GLN A 120 7.70 10.86 -14.30
CA GLN A 120 9.01 11.34 -14.74
C GLN A 120 9.66 10.39 -15.74
N LEU A 121 9.57 9.08 -15.51
CA LEU A 121 10.11 8.09 -16.45
C LEU A 121 9.30 8.03 -17.75
N ALA A 122 7.98 8.25 -17.71
CA ALA A 122 7.19 8.37 -18.93
C ALA A 122 7.65 9.57 -19.79
N ARG A 123 7.83 10.74 -19.15
CA ARG A 123 8.35 11.94 -19.83
C ARG A 123 9.75 11.72 -20.40
N ALA A 124 10.65 11.10 -19.63
CA ALA A 124 12.00 10.78 -20.07
C ALA A 124 11.99 9.85 -21.29
N ASN A 125 11.15 8.82 -21.30
CA ASN A 125 11.00 7.91 -22.44
C ASN A 125 10.50 8.63 -23.69
N ASP A 126 9.50 9.48 -23.53
CA ASP A 126 8.93 10.25 -24.65
C ASP A 126 9.98 11.22 -25.25
N LEU A 127 10.77 11.90 -24.41
CA LEU A 127 11.87 12.74 -24.85
C LEU A 127 12.95 11.96 -25.60
N LEU A 128 13.38 10.80 -25.07
CA LEU A 128 14.39 9.96 -25.72
C LEU A 128 13.90 9.45 -27.08
N GLN A 129 12.66 8.97 -27.14
CA GLN A 129 12.08 8.46 -28.38
C GLN A 129 11.89 9.55 -29.45
N ARG A 130 11.39 10.74 -29.05
CA ARG A 130 11.27 11.88 -29.98
C ARG A 130 12.64 12.30 -30.49
N ALA A 131 13.58 12.48 -29.59
CA ALA A 131 14.94 12.88 -29.91
C ALA A 131 15.63 11.91 -30.89
N ASN A 132 15.36 10.60 -30.76
CA ASN A 132 15.93 9.58 -31.65
C ASN A 132 15.22 9.54 -33.01
N ARG A 133 13.90 9.79 -33.06
CA ARG A 133 13.14 9.90 -34.32
C ARG A 133 13.55 11.11 -35.17
N GLU A 134 13.73 12.26 -34.53
CA GLU A 134 14.11 13.50 -35.23
C GLU A 134 15.52 13.40 -35.81
N LYS A 135 16.46 12.85 -35.07
CA LYS A 135 17.85 12.66 -35.50
C LYS A 135 18.44 11.45 -34.77
N PRO A 136 18.79 10.37 -35.46
CA PRO A 136 19.42 9.21 -34.87
C PRO A 136 20.62 9.59 -34.00
N LEU A 137 20.69 9.03 -32.80
CA LEU A 137 21.74 9.32 -31.84
C LEU A 137 23.12 8.82 -32.32
N CYS A 138 23.14 7.71 -33.04
CA CYS A 138 24.31 7.06 -33.56
C CYS A 138 24.09 6.69 -35.03
N PRO A 139 24.18 7.68 -35.97
CA PRO A 139 24.09 7.40 -37.40
C PRO A 139 25.19 6.43 -37.82
N PHE A 140 24.81 5.37 -38.53
CA PHE A 140 25.74 4.31 -38.94
C PHE A 140 26.55 3.67 -37.78
N GLY A 141 25.92 3.63 -36.57
CA GLY A 141 26.58 3.07 -35.38
C GLY A 141 27.62 3.93 -34.69
N SER A 142 27.99 5.05 -35.28
CA SER A 142 29.06 5.92 -34.76
C SER A 142 28.57 6.83 -33.64
N HIS A 143 29.36 6.89 -32.56
CA HIS A 143 29.08 7.79 -31.44
C HIS A 143 29.14 9.25 -31.85
N THR A 144 28.12 10.02 -31.52
CA THR A 144 28.07 11.48 -31.66
C THR A 144 28.32 12.17 -30.33
N LYS A 145 28.53 13.49 -30.32
CA LYS A 145 28.59 14.28 -29.07
C LYS A 145 27.30 14.13 -28.26
N ARG A 146 26.16 14.01 -28.94
CA ARG A 146 24.82 13.83 -28.32
C ARG A 146 24.66 12.48 -27.67
N SER A 147 25.09 11.39 -28.32
CA SER A 147 25.02 10.05 -27.71
C SER A 147 25.89 9.93 -26.46
N ARG A 148 27.11 10.49 -26.52
CA ARG A 148 28.01 10.54 -25.35
C ARG A 148 27.43 11.35 -24.18
N ALA A 149 26.76 12.46 -24.47
CA ALA A 149 26.06 13.24 -23.43
C ALA A 149 24.94 12.42 -22.77
N ILE A 150 24.15 11.69 -23.56
CA ILE A 150 23.09 10.81 -23.03
C ILE A 150 23.69 9.67 -22.20
N GLU A 151 24.75 9.01 -22.68
CA GLU A 151 25.48 8.01 -21.90
C GLU A 151 25.95 8.55 -20.55
N THR A 152 26.55 9.75 -20.55
CA THR A 152 27.00 10.42 -19.32
C THR A 152 25.81 10.67 -18.36
N VAL A 153 24.67 11.16 -18.88
CA VAL A 153 23.47 11.39 -18.08
C VAL A 153 22.95 10.07 -17.50
N VAL A 154 22.88 9.01 -18.31
CA VAL A 154 22.41 7.69 -17.86
C VAL A 154 23.36 7.15 -16.78
N GLN A 155 24.68 7.16 -17.00
CA GLN A 155 25.64 6.63 -16.05
C GLN A 155 25.68 7.43 -14.74
N ARG A 156 25.77 8.75 -14.83
CA ARG A 156 25.97 9.59 -13.66
C ARG A 156 24.68 9.76 -12.84
N PHE A 157 23.56 10.05 -13.49
CA PHE A 157 22.33 10.41 -12.80
C PHE A 157 21.39 9.21 -12.66
N PHE A 158 21.10 8.49 -13.75
CA PHE A 158 20.14 7.39 -13.64
C PHE A 158 20.73 6.23 -12.84
N ILE A 159 21.90 5.74 -13.21
CA ILE A 159 22.54 4.60 -12.52
C ILE A 159 23.10 5.03 -11.16
N GLY A 160 23.75 6.19 -11.08
CA GLY A 160 24.41 6.65 -9.85
C GLY A 160 23.44 7.14 -8.75
N GLU A 161 22.32 7.77 -9.12
CA GLU A 161 21.45 8.44 -8.17
C GLU A 161 20.01 7.89 -8.18
N VAL A 162 19.37 7.82 -9.36
CA VAL A 162 17.95 7.42 -9.47
C VAL A 162 17.76 5.94 -9.18
N GLN A 163 18.59 5.08 -9.73
CA GLN A 163 18.46 3.63 -9.56
C GLN A 163 18.58 3.17 -8.09
N PRO A 164 19.56 3.64 -7.28
CA PRO A 164 19.60 3.33 -5.85
C PRO A 164 18.36 3.80 -5.10
N TRP A 165 17.80 4.96 -5.45
CA TRP A 165 16.56 5.44 -4.87
C TRP A 165 15.36 4.55 -5.26
N LEU A 166 15.25 4.12 -6.52
CA LEU A 166 14.23 3.19 -6.99
C LEU A 166 14.30 1.83 -6.27
N VAL A 167 15.52 1.36 -5.96
CA VAL A 167 15.71 0.12 -5.18
C VAL A 167 15.12 0.28 -3.77
N ARG A 168 15.43 1.39 -3.08
CA ARG A 168 14.87 1.67 -1.75
C ARG A 168 13.34 1.81 -1.78
N LEU A 169 12.81 2.48 -2.79
CA LEU A 169 11.36 2.64 -2.97
C LEU A 169 10.68 1.27 -3.19
N ARG A 170 11.29 0.40 -3.98
CA ARG A 170 10.80 -0.98 -4.18
C ARG A 170 10.84 -1.78 -2.89
N GLN A 171 11.93 -1.72 -2.14
CA GLN A 171 12.04 -2.39 -0.84
C GLN A 171 10.97 -1.91 0.13
N ARG A 172 10.71 -0.59 0.18
CA ARG A 172 9.64 -0.05 1.03
C ARG A 172 8.26 -0.53 0.61
N LYS A 173 7.98 -0.57 -0.69
CA LYS A 173 6.75 -1.17 -1.22
C LYS A 173 6.58 -2.62 -0.76
N GLU A 174 7.61 -3.44 -0.93
CA GLU A 174 7.57 -4.86 -0.57
C GLU A 174 7.32 -5.05 0.94
N LEU A 175 7.98 -4.24 1.77
CA LEU A 175 7.79 -4.26 3.23
C LEU A 175 6.37 -3.90 3.66
N LEU A 176 5.70 -2.97 2.99
CA LEU A 176 4.35 -2.52 3.36
C LEU A 176 3.25 -3.37 2.73
N SER A 177 3.44 -3.88 1.51
CA SER A 177 2.37 -4.55 0.76
C SER A 177 1.84 -5.80 1.44
N ALA A 178 2.71 -6.67 1.93
CA ALA A 178 2.29 -7.91 2.57
C ALA A 178 1.50 -7.68 3.88
N PRO A 179 1.95 -6.84 4.82
CA PRO A 179 1.18 -6.52 6.02
C PRO A 179 -0.15 -5.80 5.74
N ILE A 180 -0.20 -4.94 4.72
CA ILE A 180 -1.45 -4.27 4.31
C ILE A 180 -2.46 -5.29 3.81
N VAL A 181 -2.04 -6.20 2.91
CA VAL A 181 -2.90 -7.27 2.39
C VAL A 181 -3.36 -8.19 3.53
N ALA A 182 -2.46 -8.53 4.46
CA ALA A 182 -2.80 -9.34 5.62
C ALA A 182 -3.85 -8.67 6.54
N LEU A 183 -3.76 -7.35 6.72
CA LEU A 183 -4.74 -6.57 7.48
C LEU A 183 -6.11 -6.52 6.79
N GLU A 184 -6.15 -6.40 5.48
CA GLU A 184 -7.37 -6.29 4.68
C GLU A 184 -8.08 -7.66 4.49
N ALA A 185 -7.31 -8.75 4.41
CA ALA A 185 -7.81 -10.07 4.06
C ALA A 185 -8.94 -10.62 4.97
N PRO A 186 -8.86 -10.55 6.31
CA PRO A 186 -9.90 -11.04 7.20
C PRO A 186 -11.23 -10.31 7.08
N LEU A 187 -11.21 -9.10 6.48
CA LEU A 187 -12.36 -8.21 6.36
C LEU A 187 -12.90 -8.12 4.93
N THR A 188 -12.42 -8.95 3.99
CA THR A 188 -12.73 -8.85 2.56
C THR A 188 -14.25 -8.86 2.29
N ASP A 189 -15.00 -9.75 2.94
CA ASP A 189 -16.45 -9.89 2.75
C ASP A 189 -17.25 -8.71 3.35
N ALA A 190 -16.66 -8.01 4.32
CA ALA A 190 -17.25 -6.83 4.94
C ALA A 190 -16.90 -5.51 4.23
N GLN A 191 -15.99 -5.53 3.26
CA GLN A 191 -15.57 -4.32 2.55
C GLN A 191 -16.68 -3.80 1.63
N PRO A 192 -17.08 -2.53 1.74
CA PRO A 192 -17.98 -1.89 0.78
C PRO A 192 -17.38 -1.82 -0.63
N ASP A 193 -18.22 -1.75 -1.67
CA ASP A 193 -17.78 -1.66 -3.07
C ASP A 193 -16.80 -0.50 -3.29
N GLY A 194 -17.07 0.66 -2.70
CA GLY A 194 -16.19 1.83 -2.81
C GLY A 194 -14.78 1.59 -2.28
N TYR A 195 -14.65 0.84 -1.17
CA TYR A 195 -13.36 0.47 -0.61
C TYR A 195 -12.63 -0.54 -1.52
N ARG A 196 -13.34 -1.59 -2.00
CA ARG A 196 -12.78 -2.56 -2.96
C ARG A 196 -12.30 -1.89 -4.24
N ASP A 197 -13.05 -0.91 -4.75
CA ASP A 197 -12.64 -0.11 -5.91
C ASP A 197 -11.39 0.73 -5.64
N TRP A 198 -11.28 1.30 -4.46
CA TRP A 198 -10.10 2.04 -4.05
C TRP A 198 -8.88 1.12 -3.94
N VAL A 199 -8.99 -0.05 -3.33
CA VAL A 199 -7.91 -1.07 -3.26
C VAL A 199 -7.44 -1.43 -4.67
N ARG A 200 -8.35 -1.73 -5.59
CA ARG A 200 -8.00 -2.05 -6.99
C ARG A 200 -7.23 -0.90 -7.67
N ARG A 201 -7.66 0.34 -7.46
CA ARG A 201 -6.95 1.53 -8.01
C ARG A 201 -5.58 1.72 -7.37
N ARG A 202 -5.46 1.53 -6.06
CA ARG A 202 -4.19 1.59 -5.33
C ARG A 202 -3.19 0.57 -5.90
N ASP A 203 -3.60 -0.66 -5.99
CA ASP A 203 -2.72 -1.75 -6.43
C ASP A 203 -2.32 -1.59 -7.90
N ALA A 204 -3.26 -1.19 -8.76
CA ALA A 204 -2.98 -0.86 -10.15
C ALA A 204 -1.95 0.29 -10.30
N ARG A 205 -1.97 1.30 -9.41
CA ARG A 205 -0.95 2.38 -9.38
C ARG A 205 0.44 1.79 -9.08
N MET A 206 0.53 0.93 -8.06
CA MET A 206 1.80 0.29 -7.69
C MET A 206 2.36 -0.60 -8.81
N GLU A 207 1.51 -1.27 -9.55
CA GLU A 207 1.92 -2.08 -10.69
C GLU A 207 2.35 -1.23 -11.90
N ARG A 208 1.64 -0.15 -12.22
CA ARG A 208 2.01 0.76 -13.30
C ARG A 208 3.42 1.32 -13.12
N GLN A 209 3.76 1.76 -11.91
CA GLN A 209 5.10 2.23 -11.58
C GLN A 209 6.15 1.14 -11.88
N THR A 210 5.92 -0.10 -11.44
CA THR A 210 6.85 -1.21 -11.67
C THR A 210 7.05 -1.48 -13.18
N ARG A 211 5.97 -1.45 -13.96
CA ARG A 211 6.05 -1.57 -15.43
C ARG A 211 6.79 -0.42 -16.08
N GLN A 212 6.57 0.82 -15.58
CA GLN A 212 7.22 2.01 -16.13
C GLN A 212 8.73 2.01 -15.92
N VAL A 213 9.22 1.55 -14.77
CA VAL A 213 10.65 1.38 -14.52
C VAL A 213 11.28 0.40 -15.52
N ARG A 214 10.66 -0.76 -15.71
CA ARG A 214 11.12 -1.76 -16.69
C ARG A 214 11.12 -1.20 -18.12
N ASN A 215 10.06 -0.48 -18.48
CA ASN A 215 9.95 0.16 -19.80
C ASN A 215 11.06 1.20 -20.00
N HIS A 216 11.37 2.01 -18.99
CA HIS A 216 12.45 3.01 -19.08
C HIS A 216 13.81 2.36 -19.32
N VAL A 217 14.13 1.30 -18.56
CA VAL A 217 15.38 0.56 -18.75
C VAL A 217 15.48 0.02 -20.18
N ARG A 218 14.40 -0.58 -20.69
CA ARG A 218 14.34 -1.09 -22.08
C ARG A 218 14.55 0.04 -23.12
N VAL A 219 13.85 1.17 -22.97
CA VAL A 219 13.97 2.30 -23.89
C VAL A 219 15.40 2.86 -23.91
N VAL A 220 16.03 2.99 -22.74
CA VAL A 220 17.42 3.43 -22.63
C VAL A 220 18.38 2.44 -23.32
N GLN A 221 18.20 1.14 -23.05
CA GLN A 221 19.03 0.09 -23.67
C GLN A 221 18.88 0.06 -25.20
N GLU A 222 17.65 0.08 -25.71
CA GLU A 222 17.38 0.14 -27.16
C GLU A 222 17.99 1.39 -27.82
N THR A 223 17.90 2.53 -27.13
CA THR A 223 18.45 3.79 -27.62
C THR A 223 19.98 3.76 -27.69
N LEU A 224 20.65 3.23 -26.68
CA LEU A 224 22.12 3.18 -26.61
C LEU A 224 22.70 2.00 -27.41
N SER A 225 21.95 0.91 -27.62
CA SER A 225 22.43 -0.20 -28.45
C SER A 225 22.68 0.17 -29.91
N GLN A 226 22.01 1.21 -30.40
CA GLN A 226 22.24 1.77 -31.75
C GLN A 226 23.64 2.33 -31.92
N CYS A 227 24.34 2.64 -30.82
CA CYS A 227 25.71 3.17 -30.80
C CYS A 227 26.79 2.08 -30.74
N ARG A 228 26.39 0.80 -30.71
CA ARG A 228 27.31 -0.34 -30.71
C ARG A 228 27.41 -0.91 -32.12
N ALA A 229 28.01 -0.17 -33.03
CA ALA A 229 28.23 -0.71 -34.34
C ALA A 229 29.69 -1.13 -34.50
N VAL A 230 29.80 -2.38 -34.92
CA VAL A 230 30.85 -3.10 -35.65
C VAL A 230 32.17 -3.27 -34.94
#